data_beb8b8c328c9b863f3bfd837be1f3cd6
#
_entry.id   beb8b8c328c9b863f3bfd837be1f3cd6
#
_cell.length_a   1.000
_cell.length_b   1.000
_cell.length_c   1.000
_cell.angle_alpha   90.00
_cell.angle_beta   90.00
_cell.angle_gamma   90.00
#
_symmetry.space_group_name_H-M   'P 1'
#
loop_
_entity.id
_entity.type
_entity.pdbx_description
1 polymer ?
#
loop_
_entity_poly.entity_id
_entity_poly.type
_entity_poly.pdbx_seq_one_letter_code
_entity_poly.pdbx_strand_id
1 'polypeptide(L)'
;MVTKNINPGESVYSEKRISVESADGIKTEYRVWNPFRSKLAAGILGGLDEIYIKPGAKVLYLGAASGTSVSHVADIVGENGVVYAVEFSHRSGRDLINMAKKRINVIPIIEDARHPQKYRMLVGMVDVIFADVAQVFSYLNFLISA
;
A
#
# COMPACT_ATOMS: atom_id res chain seq x y z
N MET A 1 -1.23 15.65 4.03
CA MET A 1 -1.36 14.38 4.78
C MET A 1 0.01 13.72 4.85
N VAL A 2 0.31 12.96 5.90
CA VAL A 2 1.61 12.29 6.11
C VAL A 2 1.40 10.89 6.67
N THR A 3 2.38 10.01 6.44
CA THR A 3 2.49 8.69 7.11
C THR A 3 3.80 8.61 7.87
N LYS A 4 3.84 7.88 8.97
CA LYS A 4 5.07 7.64 9.73
C LYS A 4 5.97 6.72 8.91
N ASN A 5 7.19 7.17 8.59
CA ASN A 5 8.10 6.38 7.78
C ASN A 5 8.63 5.16 8.57
N ILE A 6 8.34 3.95 8.09
CA ILE A 6 8.89 2.73 8.70
C ILE A 6 10.38 2.52 8.38
N ASN A 7 10.91 3.20 7.34
CA ASN A 7 12.31 3.21 6.96
C ASN A 7 12.88 4.63 7.00
N PRO A 8 13.22 5.17 8.18
CA PRO A 8 13.77 6.51 8.29
C PRO A 8 15.01 6.70 7.42
N GLY A 9 15.10 7.86 6.76
CA GLY A 9 16.19 8.17 5.84
C GLY A 9 15.92 7.82 4.38
N GLU A 10 14.90 7.00 4.08
CA GLU A 10 14.56 6.54 2.73
C GLU A 10 13.27 7.18 2.20
N SER A 11 13.31 7.62 0.95
CA SER A 11 12.13 7.99 0.17
C SER A 11 11.85 6.93 -0.90
N VAL A 12 10.58 6.77 -1.31
CA VAL A 12 10.18 5.78 -2.33
C VAL A 12 10.10 6.41 -3.72
N TYR A 13 9.53 7.60 -3.82
CA TYR A 13 9.29 8.29 -5.09
C TYR A 13 9.69 9.77 -5.03
N SER A 14 10.73 10.08 -4.26
CA SER A 14 11.26 11.43 -4.00
C SER A 14 10.25 12.35 -3.28
N GLU A 15 9.36 11.78 -2.49
CA GLU A 15 8.45 12.53 -1.64
C GLU A 15 9.20 13.27 -0.52
N LYS A 16 8.63 14.40 -0.11
CA LYS A 16 9.16 15.18 0.99
C LYS A 16 9.03 14.40 2.31
N ARG A 17 10.12 14.40 3.08
CA ARG A 17 10.17 13.85 4.44
C ARG A 17 10.22 14.98 5.46
N ILE A 18 9.59 14.76 6.60
CA ILE A 18 9.50 15.73 7.70
C ILE A 18 9.87 14.99 8.97
N SER A 19 10.92 15.46 9.66
CA SER A 19 11.32 14.94 10.96
C SER A 19 10.72 15.82 12.05
N VAL A 20 10.07 15.22 13.02
CA VAL A 20 9.49 15.87 14.17
C VAL A 20 10.16 15.29 15.41
N GLU A 21 10.67 16.17 16.28
CA GLU A 21 11.23 15.80 17.56
C GLU A 21 10.16 15.96 18.65
N SER A 22 9.89 14.88 19.35
CA SER A 22 8.99 14.89 20.51
C SER A 22 9.63 15.58 21.70
N ALA A 23 8.83 16.00 22.67
CA ALA A 23 9.30 16.57 23.95
C ALA A 23 10.29 15.64 24.69
N ASP A 24 10.22 14.35 24.46
CA ASP A 24 11.11 13.31 25.01
C ASP A 24 12.40 13.12 24.20
N GLY A 25 12.67 13.98 23.20
CA GLY A 25 13.87 13.90 22.34
C GLY A 25 13.81 12.81 21.27
N ILE A 26 12.69 12.11 21.12
CA ILE A 26 12.53 11.06 20.10
C ILE A 26 12.24 11.73 18.75
N LYS A 27 13.10 11.45 17.76
CA LYS A 27 12.91 11.90 16.36
C LYS A 27 12.07 10.89 15.59
N THR A 28 10.92 11.34 15.12
CA THR A 28 10.05 10.57 14.24
C THR A 28 10.02 11.19 12.85
N GLU A 29 10.30 10.38 11.82
CA GLU A 29 10.23 10.82 10.44
C GLU A 29 8.89 10.47 9.82
N TYR A 30 8.31 11.43 9.10
CA TYR A 30 7.07 11.29 8.35
C TYR A 30 7.33 11.52 6.86
N ARG A 31 6.55 10.86 6.01
CA ARG A 31 6.55 11.03 4.55
C ARG A 31 5.28 11.74 4.12
N VAL A 32 5.43 12.76 3.26
CA VAL A 32 4.28 13.49 2.70
C VAL A 32 3.58 12.59 1.67
N TRP A 33 2.30 12.36 1.90
CA TRP A 33 1.44 11.59 1.00
C TRP A 33 0.65 12.53 0.10
N ASN A 34 1.02 12.58 -1.18
CA ASN A 34 0.46 13.51 -2.13
C ASN A 34 -0.86 12.95 -2.73
N PRO A 35 -2.01 13.63 -2.55
CA PRO A 35 -3.30 13.19 -3.09
C PRO A 35 -3.36 13.23 -4.62
N PHE A 36 -2.53 14.05 -5.28
CA PHE A 36 -2.45 14.07 -6.75
C PHE A 36 -1.76 12.83 -7.34
N ARG A 37 -1.09 12.04 -6.51
CA ARG A 37 -0.40 10.81 -6.90
C ARG A 37 -1.02 9.55 -6.30
N SER A 38 -2.09 9.68 -5.52
CA SER A 38 -2.71 8.56 -4.82
C SER A 38 -4.22 8.78 -4.70
N LYS A 39 -4.99 7.95 -5.37
CA LYS A 39 -6.46 7.98 -5.28
C LYS A 39 -6.94 7.73 -3.86
N LEU A 40 -6.27 6.83 -3.12
CA LEU A 40 -6.58 6.58 -1.71
C LEU A 40 -6.38 7.84 -0.86
N ALA A 41 -5.26 8.54 -1.04
CA ALA A 41 -5.01 9.81 -0.35
C ALA A 41 -6.04 10.87 -0.70
N ALA A 42 -6.41 10.97 -1.99
CA ALA A 42 -7.45 11.89 -2.44
C ALA A 42 -8.82 11.55 -1.82
N GLY A 43 -9.17 10.26 -1.75
CA GLY A 43 -10.39 9.80 -1.10
C GLY A 43 -10.45 10.16 0.38
N ILE A 44 -9.38 9.93 1.12
CA ILE A 44 -9.28 10.29 2.54
C ILE A 44 -9.47 11.80 2.74
N LEU A 45 -8.77 12.63 1.95
CA LEU A 45 -8.92 14.10 2.02
C LEU A 45 -10.29 14.56 1.53
N GLY A 46 -10.92 13.81 0.64
CA GLY A 46 -12.28 14.07 0.14
C GLY A 46 -13.40 13.70 1.11
N GLY A 47 -13.07 13.18 2.31
CA GLY A 47 -14.05 12.88 3.35
C GLY A 47 -14.47 11.40 3.43
N LEU A 48 -13.63 10.48 2.95
CA LEU A 48 -13.86 9.06 3.18
C LEU A 48 -13.79 8.78 4.69
N ASP A 49 -14.87 8.32 5.28
CA ASP A 49 -15.03 8.18 6.73
C ASP A 49 -14.07 7.16 7.32
N GLU A 50 -14.00 5.97 6.73
CA GLU A 50 -13.12 4.90 7.19
C GLU A 50 -12.44 4.17 6.04
N ILE A 51 -11.16 3.86 6.21
CA ILE A 51 -10.38 3.08 5.24
C ILE A 51 -10.11 1.65 5.72
N TYR A 52 -10.43 1.33 6.98
CA TYR A 52 -10.16 0.06 7.66
C TYR A 52 -8.69 -0.38 7.66
N ILE A 53 -7.81 0.34 6.97
CA ILE A 53 -6.36 0.14 6.99
C ILE A 53 -5.81 0.76 8.28
N LYS A 54 -5.37 -0.09 9.18
CA LYS A 54 -4.90 0.28 10.53
C LYS A 54 -3.62 -0.47 10.89
N PRO A 55 -2.90 -0.06 11.94
CA PRO A 55 -1.72 -0.79 12.40
C PRO A 55 -2.01 -2.27 12.65
N GLY A 56 -1.15 -3.14 12.12
CA GLY A 56 -1.28 -4.59 12.19
C GLY A 56 -2.20 -5.23 11.16
N ALA A 57 -2.93 -4.44 10.34
CA ALA A 57 -3.84 -4.98 9.35
C ALA A 57 -3.11 -5.72 8.21
N LYS A 58 -3.74 -6.76 7.70
CA LYS A 58 -3.36 -7.48 6.48
C LYS A 58 -4.19 -6.96 5.31
N VAL A 59 -3.53 -6.37 4.33
CA VAL A 59 -4.17 -5.68 3.21
C VAL A 59 -3.84 -6.37 1.90
N LEU A 60 -4.88 -6.69 1.11
CA LEU A 60 -4.72 -7.05 -0.30
C LEU A 60 -4.94 -5.79 -1.15
N TYR A 61 -3.88 -5.34 -1.78
CA TYR A 61 -3.89 -4.15 -2.64
C TYR A 61 -3.84 -4.57 -4.11
N LEU A 62 -4.92 -4.36 -4.85
CA LEU A 62 -5.04 -4.68 -6.27
C LEU A 62 -4.77 -3.45 -7.12
N GLY A 63 -3.82 -3.54 -8.04
CA GLY A 63 -3.37 -2.40 -8.86
C GLY A 63 -2.30 -1.56 -8.16
N ALA A 64 -1.25 -2.23 -7.69
CA ALA A 64 -0.19 -1.62 -6.89
C ALA A 64 0.69 -0.62 -7.66
N ALA A 65 0.70 -0.66 -8.99
CA ALA A 65 1.56 0.12 -9.86
C ALA A 65 3.03 0.05 -9.40
N SER A 66 3.74 1.17 -9.36
CA SER A 66 5.12 1.25 -8.87
C SER A 66 5.26 1.22 -7.34
N GLY A 67 4.16 1.14 -6.60
CA GLY A 67 4.16 1.04 -5.15
C GLY A 67 4.06 2.37 -4.39
N THR A 68 3.77 3.48 -5.06
CA THR A 68 3.62 4.80 -4.41
C THR A 68 2.61 4.76 -3.26
N SER A 69 1.35 4.42 -3.55
CA SER A 69 0.30 4.30 -2.52
C SER A 69 0.56 3.13 -1.56
N VAL A 70 1.01 1.99 -2.10
CA VAL A 70 1.35 0.78 -1.31
C VAL A 70 2.37 1.10 -0.23
N SER A 71 3.38 1.92 -0.52
CA SER A 71 4.40 2.29 0.46
C SER A 71 3.84 3.07 1.66
N HIS A 72 2.83 3.91 1.44
CA HIS A 72 2.13 4.62 2.51
C HIS A 72 1.18 3.70 3.28
N VAL A 73 0.50 2.78 2.59
CA VAL A 73 -0.28 1.73 3.26
C VAL A 73 0.62 0.86 4.13
N ALA A 74 1.81 0.50 3.65
CA ALA A 74 2.82 -0.22 4.42
C ALA A 74 3.26 0.55 5.68
N ASP A 75 3.44 1.86 5.56
CA ASP A 75 3.74 2.73 6.71
C ASP A 75 2.61 2.71 7.76
N ILE A 76 1.33 2.69 7.31
CA ILE A 76 0.16 2.68 8.21
C ILE A 76 0.05 1.34 8.94
N VAL A 77 0.15 0.21 8.22
CA VAL A 77 0.00 -1.10 8.84
C VAL A 77 1.19 -1.46 9.73
N GLY A 78 2.36 -0.87 9.48
CA GLY A 78 3.56 -1.03 10.29
C GLY A 78 4.17 -2.43 10.21
N GLU A 79 5.11 -2.73 11.12
CA GLU A 79 5.88 -3.97 11.12
C GLU A 79 5.04 -5.23 11.39
N ASN A 80 3.94 -5.09 12.12
CA ASN A 80 3.04 -6.19 12.46
C ASN A 80 1.95 -6.44 11.40
N GLY A 81 1.84 -5.57 10.41
CA GLY A 81 0.92 -5.71 9.29
C GLY A 81 1.60 -6.25 8.03
N VAL A 82 0.81 -6.53 7.01
CA VAL A 82 1.32 -6.95 5.70
C VAL A 82 0.48 -6.36 4.57
N VAL A 83 1.14 -6.01 3.46
CA VAL A 83 0.49 -5.56 2.23
C VAL A 83 0.85 -6.51 1.10
N TYR A 84 -0.11 -7.30 0.66
CA TYR A 84 -0.01 -8.09 -0.58
C TYR A 84 -0.32 -7.18 -1.76
N ALA A 85 0.67 -6.84 -2.54
CA ALA A 85 0.60 -5.83 -3.59
C ALA A 85 0.59 -6.49 -4.97
N VAL A 86 -0.60 -6.56 -5.60
CA VAL A 86 -0.79 -7.21 -6.90
C VAL A 86 -0.67 -6.18 -8.01
N GLU A 87 0.22 -6.44 -8.98
CA GLU A 87 0.45 -5.58 -10.14
C GLU A 87 0.66 -6.43 -11.40
N PHE A 88 -0.06 -6.08 -12.47
CA PHE A 88 0.01 -6.81 -13.73
C PHE A 88 1.21 -6.41 -14.60
N SER A 89 1.55 -5.12 -14.61
CA SER A 89 2.61 -4.58 -15.46
C SER A 89 3.99 -5.00 -14.96
N HIS A 90 4.74 -5.72 -15.78
CA HIS A 90 6.14 -6.07 -15.48
C HIS A 90 7.05 -4.85 -15.30
N ARG A 91 6.74 -3.74 -15.99
CA ARG A 91 7.51 -2.49 -15.86
C ARG A 91 7.31 -1.88 -14.47
N SER A 92 6.07 -1.64 -14.08
CA SER A 92 5.73 -1.12 -12.75
C SER A 92 6.10 -2.12 -11.64
N GLY A 93 5.97 -3.42 -11.93
CA GLY A 93 6.32 -4.50 -11.02
C GLY A 93 7.78 -4.51 -10.61
N ARG A 94 8.71 -4.10 -11.49
CA ARG A 94 10.14 -3.94 -11.13
C ARG A 94 10.34 -2.87 -10.06
N ASP A 95 9.68 -1.73 -10.21
CA ASP A 95 9.76 -0.64 -9.23
C ASP A 95 9.12 -1.06 -7.91
N LEU A 96 7.97 -1.75 -7.97
CA LEU A 96 7.30 -2.33 -6.81
C LEU A 96 8.20 -3.31 -6.05
N ILE A 97 8.86 -4.23 -6.76
CA ILE A 97 9.81 -5.19 -6.17
C ILE A 97 10.99 -4.46 -5.52
N ASN A 98 11.53 -3.42 -6.17
CA ASN A 98 12.64 -2.66 -5.61
C ASN A 98 12.23 -1.91 -4.34
N MET A 99 11.03 -1.38 -4.28
CA MET A 99 10.46 -0.78 -3.08
C MET A 99 10.27 -1.82 -1.97
N ALA A 100 9.73 -3.00 -2.31
CA ALA A 100 9.49 -4.09 -1.37
C ALA A 100 10.77 -4.66 -0.74
N LYS A 101 11.91 -4.62 -1.44
CA LYS A 101 13.21 -5.02 -0.87
C LYS A 101 13.60 -4.21 0.38
N LYS A 102 13.11 -2.97 0.47
CA LYS A 102 13.36 -2.06 1.59
C LYS A 102 12.23 -2.04 2.61
N ARG A 103 11.08 -2.68 2.31
CA ARG A 103 9.88 -2.72 3.15
C ARG A 103 9.40 -4.14 3.30
N ILE A 104 9.88 -4.80 4.34
CA ILE A 104 9.66 -6.24 4.60
C ILE A 104 8.18 -6.63 4.79
N ASN A 105 7.33 -5.65 5.09
CA ASN A 105 5.89 -5.83 5.23
C ASN A 105 5.11 -5.68 3.90
N VAL A 106 5.81 -5.55 2.76
CA VAL A 106 5.22 -5.54 1.42
C VAL A 106 5.61 -6.80 0.67
N ILE A 107 4.61 -7.54 0.22
CA ILE A 107 4.77 -8.76 -0.59
C ILE A 107 4.30 -8.43 -2.01
N PRO A 108 5.22 -8.20 -2.97
CA PRO A 108 4.86 -7.92 -4.34
C PRO A 108 4.44 -9.20 -5.06
N ILE A 109 3.33 -9.13 -5.79
CA ILE A 109 2.78 -10.23 -6.59
C ILE A 109 2.58 -9.71 -8.02
N ILE A 110 3.40 -10.20 -8.96
CA ILE A 110 3.34 -9.77 -10.37
C ILE A 110 2.41 -10.71 -11.12
N GLU A 111 1.13 -10.41 -11.03
CA GLU A 111 0.05 -11.21 -11.63
C GLU A 111 -1.15 -10.32 -11.98
N ASP A 112 -1.98 -10.83 -12.87
CA ASP A 112 -3.24 -10.20 -13.23
C ASP A 112 -4.24 -10.37 -12.09
N ALA A 113 -4.67 -9.25 -11.50
CA ALA A 113 -5.64 -9.25 -10.42
C ALA A 113 -6.97 -9.93 -10.79
N ARG A 114 -7.31 -10.04 -12.08
CA ARG A 114 -8.49 -10.74 -12.60
C ARG A 114 -8.43 -12.27 -12.45
N HIS A 115 -7.26 -12.81 -12.13
CA HIS A 115 -7.03 -14.24 -12.01
C HIS A 115 -6.53 -14.62 -10.62
N PRO A 116 -7.33 -14.42 -9.55
CA PRO A 116 -6.88 -14.65 -8.18
C PRO A 116 -6.50 -16.10 -7.90
N GLN A 117 -7.02 -17.06 -8.66
CA GLN A 117 -6.58 -18.45 -8.58
C GLN A 117 -5.07 -18.62 -8.78
N LYS A 118 -4.40 -17.66 -9.45
CA LYS A 118 -2.95 -17.71 -9.68
C LYS A 118 -2.13 -17.26 -8.47
N TYR A 119 -2.71 -16.43 -7.59
CA TYR A 119 -1.98 -15.88 -6.46
C TYR A 119 -2.63 -16.11 -5.09
N ARG A 120 -3.87 -16.65 -5.05
CA ARG A 120 -4.57 -16.91 -3.78
C ARG A 120 -3.77 -17.75 -2.78
N MET A 121 -2.91 -18.66 -3.28
CA MET A 121 -2.06 -19.48 -2.42
C MET A 121 -0.93 -18.70 -1.73
N LEU A 122 -0.61 -17.51 -2.26
CA LEU A 122 0.40 -16.60 -1.69
C LEU A 122 -0.22 -15.61 -0.70
N VAL A 123 -1.54 -15.44 -0.76
CA VAL A 123 -2.29 -14.47 0.05
C VAL A 123 -3.03 -15.22 1.14
N GLY A 124 -2.69 -14.97 2.40
CA GLY A 124 -3.43 -15.50 3.53
C GLY A 124 -4.76 -14.76 3.74
N MET A 125 -5.45 -15.04 4.85
CA MET A 125 -6.62 -14.25 5.27
C MET A 125 -6.23 -12.80 5.43
N VAL A 126 -6.99 -11.89 4.81
CA VAL A 126 -6.78 -10.43 4.87
C VAL A 126 -7.93 -9.74 5.57
N ASP A 127 -7.62 -8.59 6.18
CA ASP A 127 -8.61 -7.76 6.88
C ASP A 127 -9.26 -6.76 5.94
N VAL A 128 -8.52 -6.32 4.90
CA VAL A 128 -8.95 -5.28 3.96
C VAL A 128 -8.55 -5.64 2.55
N ILE A 129 -9.46 -5.41 1.59
CA ILE A 129 -9.16 -5.44 0.16
C ILE A 129 -9.34 -4.03 -0.39
N PHE A 130 -8.30 -3.49 -1.00
CA PHE A 130 -8.34 -2.21 -1.70
C PHE A 130 -8.02 -2.41 -3.18
N ALA A 131 -8.90 -1.92 -4.06
CA ALA A 131 -8.75 -2.05 -5.51
C ALA A 131 -8.59 -0.68 -6.17
N ASP A 132 -7.43 -0.46 -6.79
CA ASP A 132 -7.10 0.70 -7.61
C ASP A 132 -6.84 0.27 -9.06
N VAL A 133 -7.84 -0.35 -9.67
CA VAL A 133 -7.79 -0.91 -11.03
C VAL A 133 -8.79 -0.22 -11.96
N ALA A 134 -8.47 -0.17 -13.26
CA ALA A 134 -9.28 0.55 -14.24
C ALA A 134 -10.68 -0.06 -14.48
N GLN A 135 -10.88 -1.35 -14.17
CA GLN A 135 -12.13 -2.09 -14.45
C GLN A 135 -12.64 -2.80 -13.18
N VAL A 136 -13.28 -2.07 -12.30
CA VAL A 136 -13.73 -2.55 -10.98
C VAL A 136 -14.82 -3.61 -11.06
N PHE A 137 -15.73 -3.55 -12.03
CA PHE A 137 -16.91 -4.43 -12.08
C PHE A 137 -16.61 -5.92 -12.26
N SER A 138 -15.56 -6.26 -13.00
CA SER A 138 -15.17 -7.66 -13.20
C SER A 138 -14.60 -8.31 -11.92
N TYR A 139 -14.14 -7.52 -10.98
CA TYR A 139 -13.50 -7.97 -9.73
C TYR A 139 -14.47 -8.16 -8.58
N LEU A 140 -15.49 -7.29 -8.48
CA LEU A 140 -16.50 -7.39 -7.42
C LEU A 140 -17.27 -8.72 -7.48
N ASN A 141 -17.66 -9.15 -8.68
CA ASN A 141 -18.35 -10.42 -8.88
C ASN A 141 -17.51 -11.63 -8.47
N PHE A 142 -16.20 -11.51 -8.55
CA PHE A 142 -15.28 -12.57 -8.17
C PHE A 142 -15.05 -12.63 -6.63
N LEU A 143 -14.89 -11.48 -5.98
CA LEU A 143 -14.71 -11.39 -4.52
C LEU A 143 -15.95 -11.87 -3.74
N ILE A 144 -17.15 -11.80 -4.35
CA ILE A 144 -18.41 -12.30 -3.76
C ILE A 144 -18.55 -13.82 -3.95
N SER A 145 -17.82 -14.40 -4.90
CA SER A 145 -17.90 -15.82 -5.28
C SER A 145 -16.79 -16.70 -4.68
N ALA A 146 -15.86 -16.10 -3.97
CA ALA A 146 -14.70 -16.76 -3.34
C ALA A 146 -14.89 -16.90 -1.82
#